data_e8f0c7700f04b74c726cef781ad592ba
#
_entry.id   e8f0c7700f04b74c726cef781ad592ba
#
_cell.length_a   1.000
_cell.length_b   1.000
_cell.length_c   1.000
_cell.angle_alpha   90.00
_cell.angle_beta   90.00
_cell.angle_gamma   90.00
#
_symmetry.space_group_name_H-M   'P 1'
#
loop_
_entity.id
_entity.type
_entity.pdbx_description
1 polymer ?
#
loop_
_entity_poly.entity_id
_entity_poly.type
_entity_poly.pdbx_seq_one_letter_code
_entity_poly.pdbx_strand_id
1 'polypeptide(L)'
;MARNGNTPVLSGVIGNYSESAPQAALEAHFQCVWSNTVRPQGGLSAVVPDGCVDITWIDGELVVAGPDTEVAMSALKPGSTVIGARFRPGAAARWLGLPMSEIVGGRLALQHFWGAQASEIAGRIGDAPSGAARMRTLRECLARLAPGVEAPPPDMGFAFHALRTESAGPGMAVILDRLDVSPRTLRRRCQEAFGYGPKTLDRILRFQRFLNFARGSAEPRLAGLAFAAGYADQAHLTREVRRLSGFSPAAILRQYRG
;
A
#
# COMPACT_ATOMS: atom_id res chain seq x y z
N MET A 1 -19.04 1.94 26.25
CA MET A 1 -18.44 0.60 26.16
C MET A 1 -17.02 0.75 25.66
N ALA A 2 -16.03 0.53 26.51
CA ALA A 2 -14.62 0.54 26.13
C ALA A 2 -14.39 -0.60 25.10
N ARG A 3 -13.96 -0.26 23.87
CA ARG A 3 -13.51 -1.27 22.91
C ARG A 3 -12.27 -1.93 23.52
N ASN A 4 -12.34 -3.23 23.80
CA ASN A 4 -11.18 -4.00 24.22
C ASN A 4 -10.07 -3.74 23.22
N GLY A 5 -8.89 -3.32 23.68
CA GLY A 5 -7.72 -2.95 22.86
C GLY A 5 -7.16 -4.04 21.94
N ASN A 6 -7.84 -5.15 21.80
CA ASN A 6 -7.46 -6.32 21.01
C ASN A 6 -8.29 -6.53 19.74
N THR A 7 -9.25 -5.64 19.43
CA THR A 7 -10.03 -5.74 18.18
C THR A 7 -9.28 -5.03 17.06
N PRO A 8 -8.93 -5.73 15.95
CA PRO A 8 -8.21 -5.10 14.84
C PRO A 8 -9.02 -3.97 14.20
N VAL A 9 -8.32 -2.87 13.86
CA VAL A 9 -8.88 -1.71 13.18
C VAL A 9 -8.11 -1.47 11.88
N LEU A 10 -8.79 -1.10 10.80
CA LEU A 10 -8.13 -0.76 9.54
C LEU A 10 -7.07 0.32 9.76
N SER A 11 -5.90 0.16 9.14
CA SER A 11 -4.75 1.06 9.30
C SER A 11 -5.08 2.53 9.02
N GLY A 12 -5.96 2.81 8.06
CA GLY A 12 -6.45 4.16 7.76
C GLY A 12 -7.42 4.76 8.79
N VAL A 13 -7.78 4.01 9.85
CA VAL A 13 -8.72 4.45 10.92
C VAL A 13 -8.02 4.55 12.28
N ILE A 14 -6.89 3.87 12.47
CA ILE A 14 -6.22 3.75 13.78
C ILE A 14 -5.49 5.03 14.23
N GLY A 15 -5.24 5.96 13.33
CA GLY A 15 -4.46 7.17 13.61
C GLY A 15 -4.83 8.33 12.70
N ASN A 16 -4.00 9.36 12.75
CA ASN A 16 -4.05 10.50 11.84
C ASN A 16 -3.10 10.23 10.67
N TYR A 17 -3.66 9.66 9.60
CA TYR A 17 -2.93 9.40 8.37
C TYR A 17 -2.93 10.64 7.47
N SER A 18 -1.76 10.98 6.92
CA SER A 18 -1.61 12.05 5.93
C SER A 18 -0.62 11.66 4.83
N GLU A 19 -0.93 12.04 3.61
CA GLU A 19 -0.06 11.90 2.45
C GLU A 19 0.33 13.27 1.91
N SER A 20 1.51 13.34 1.31
CA SER A 20 1.97 14.51 0.56
C SER A 20 2.75 14.07 -0.67
N ALA A 21 2.73 14.91 -1.71
CA ALA A 21 3.49 14.65 -2.93
C ALA A 21 4.98 14.48 -2.62
N PRO A 22 5.69 13.61 -3.34
CA PRO A 22 7.14 13.54 -3.25
C PRO A 22 7.75 14.84 -3.81
N GLN A 23 8.97 15.15 -3.41
CA GLN A 23 9.74 16.24 -4.05
C GLN A 23 10.17 15.81 -5.47
N ALA A 24 10.47 16.78 -6.35
CA ALA A 24 10.76 16.55 -7.77
C ALA A 24 11.77 15.43 -8.03
N ALA A 25 12.85 15.36 -7.25
CA ALA A 25 13.88 14.30 -7.38
C ALA A 25 13.34 12.88 -7.10
N LEU A 26 12.19 12.73 -6.47
CA LEU A 26 11.58 11.45 -6.10
C LEU A 26 10.37 11.08 -6.95
N GLU A 27 9.85 11.99 -7.77
CA GLU A 27 8.60 11.80 -8.52
C GLU A 27 8.63 10.61 -9.49
N ALA A 28 9.79 10.27 -10.03
CA ALA A 28 9.92 9.10 -10.89
C ALA A 28 9.78 7.78 -10.14
N HIS A 29 10.06 7.76 -8.83
CA HIS A 29 10.21 6.55 -8.03
C HIS A 29 9.12 6.35 -6.97
N PHE A 30 8.59 7.45 -6.41
CA PHE A 30 7.62 7.41 -5.32
C PHE A 30 6.32 8.07 -5.71
N GLN A 31 5.21 7.50 -5.25
CA GLN A 31 3.87 8.03 -5.45
C GLN A 31 3.57 9.13 -4.44
N CYS A 32 3.92 8.89 -3.19
CA CYS A 32 3.75 9.82 -2.08
C CYS A 32 4.75 9.52 -0.97
N VAL A 33 4.88 10.46 -0.04
CA VAL A 33 5.39 10.20 1.30
C VAL A 33 4.26 10.42 2.28
N TRP A 34 4.22 9.64 3.35
CA TRP A 34 3.09 9.61 4.27
C TRP A 34 3.53 9.50 5.73
N SER A 35 2.67 9.93 6.62
CA SER A 35 2.81 9.73 8.05
C SER A 35 1.51 9.25 8.67
N ASN A 36 1.62 8.47 9.74
CA ASN A 36 0.48 8.07 10.56
C ASN A 36 0.85 8.23 12.04
N THR A 37 0.16 9.12 12.74
CA THR A 37 0.30 9.25 14.20
C THR A 37 -0.79 8.45 14.86
N VAL A 38 -0.39 7.39 15.57
CA VAL A 38 -1.27 6.45 16.26
C VAL A 38 -1.99 7.14 17.39
N ARG A 39 -3.31 6.92 17.53
CA ARG A 39 -4.12 7.47 18.60
C ARG A 39 -3.62 7.03 19.99
N PRO A 40 -3.90 7.78 21.07
CA PRO A 40 -3.46 7.44 22.43
C PRO A 40 -3.89 6.06 22.94
N GLN A 41 -4.97 5.51 22.39
CA GLN A 41 -5.45 4.17 22.73
C GLN A 41 -4.59 3.06 22.15
N GLY A 42 -3.78 3.38 21.13
CA GLY A 42 -3.02 2.38 20.39
C GLY A 42 -3.92 1.34 19.73
N GLY A 43 -3.38 0.17 19.46
CA GLY A 43 -4.19 -0.97 19.05
C GLY A 43 -3.56 -1.82 17.94
N LEU A 44 -4.29 -2.85 17.56
CA LEU A 44 -3.94 -3.74 16.47
C LEU A 44 -4.39 -3.14 15.14
N SER A 45 -3.44 -2.73 14.32
CA SER A 45 -3.67 -2.18 12.98
C SER A 45 -3.77 -3.31 11.97
N ALA A 46 -4.84 -3.31 11.19
CA ALA A 46 -5.03 -4.18 10.04
C ALA A 46 -4.62 -3.44 8.76
N VAL A 47 -3.46 -3.77 8.21
CA VAL A 47 -2.97 -3.27 6.93
C VAL A 47 -3.51 -4.19 5.84
N VAL A 48 -4.38 -3.68 5.00
CA VAL A 48 -5.02 -4.47 3.93
C VAL A 48 -4.28 -4.28 2.61
N PRO A 49 -4.28 -5.31 1.71
CA PRO A 49 -3.63 -5.23 0.41
C PRO A 49 -4.11 -4.03 -0.42
N ASP A 50 -3.18 -3.26 -0.96
CA ASP A 50 -3.46 -2.09 -1.81
C ASP A 50 -2.69 -2.07 -3.14
N GLY A 51 -1.86 -3.10 -3.37
CA GLY A 51 -1.03 -3.21 -4.56
C GLY A 51 0.26 -2.40 -4.52
N CYS A 52 0.60 -1.85 -3.36
CA CYS A 52 1.76 -1.00 -3.16
C CYS A 52 2.87 -1.68 -2.35
N VAL A 53 4.06 -1.11 -2.44
CA VAL A 53 5.21 -1.40 -1.58
C VAL A 53 5.67 -0.09 -0.98
N ASP A 54 5.94 -0.10 0.32
CA ASP A 54 6.37 1.08 1.06
C ASP A 54 7.73 0.83 1.74
N ILE A 55 8.59 1.84 1.80
CA ILE A 55 9.63 1.92 2.81
C ILE A 55 9.02 2.65 4.01
N THR A 56 9.05 2.04 5.17
CA THR A 56 8.49 2.60 6.41
C THR A 56 9.57 2.75 7.47
N TRP A 57 9.57 3.86 8.19
CA TRP A 57 10.34 4.01 9.42
C TRP A 57 9.40 3.87 10.62
N ILE A 58 9.69 2.90 11.46
CA ILE A 58 8.92 2.56 12.66
C ILE A 58 9.86 2.11 13.77
N ASP A 59 9.69 2.63 14.97
CA ASP A 59 10.43 2.25 16.18
C ASP A 59 11.98 2.27 16.01
N GLY A 60 12.51 3.16 15.17
CA GLY A 60 13.95 3.30 14.93
C GLY A 60 14.49 2.50 13.74
N GLU A 61 13.65 1.71 13.08
CA GLU A 61 14.06 0.85 11.96
C GLU A 61 13.39 1.26 10.65
N LEU A 62 14.11 1.03 9.54
CA LEU A 62 13.56 1.08 8.20
C LEU A 62 13.16 -0.33 7.75
N VAL A 63 11.90 -0.47 7.35
CA VAL A 63 11.29 -1.73 6.95
C VAL A 63 10.65 -1.59 5.57
N VAL A 64 10.84 -2.58 4.71
CA VAL A 64 10.05 -2.74 3.48
C VAL A 64 8.74 -3.43 3.84
N ALA A 65 7.62 -2.80 3.51
CA ALA A 65 6.28 -3.30 3.77
C ALA A 65 5.56 -3.65 2.46
N GLY A 66 5.07 -4.87 2.34
CA GLY A 66 4.40 -5.42 1.17
C GLY A 66 5.35 -5.97 0.11
N PRO A 67 4.82 -6.36 -1.06
CA PRO A 67 3.41 -6.31 -1.43
C PRO A 67 2.58 -7.37 -0.71
N ASP A 68 1.34 -7.04 -0.35
CA ASP A 68 0.47 -7.96 0.39
C ASP A 68 -0.60 -8.60 -0.51
N THR A 69 -0.99 -9.85 -0.20
CA THR A 69 -2.15 -10.54 -0.79
C THR A 69 -3.25 -10.82 0.22
N GLU A 70 -2.94 -10.64 1.51
CA GLU A 70 -3.82 -10.81 2.66
C GLU A 70 -3.57 -9.70 3.66
N VAL A 71 -4.46 -9.56 4.64
CA VAL A 71 -4.30 -8.57 5.71
C VAL A 71 -3.06 -8.86 6.56
N ALA A 72 -2.24 -7.84 6.79
CA ALA A 72 -1.14 -7.89 7.74
C ALA A 72 -1.53 -7.18 9.05
N MET A 73 -1.27 -7.80 10.18
CA MET A 73 -1.53 -7.21 11.49
C MET A 73 -0.28 -6.57 12.07
N SER A 74 -0.39 -5.34 12.54
CA SER A 74 0.69 -4.61 13.16
C SER A 74 0.24 -4.03 14.50
N ALA A 75 0.95 -4.36 15.58
CA ALA A 75 0.73 -3.76 16.88
C ALA A 75 1.47 -2.42 16.94
N LEU A 76 0.73 -1.33 16.96
CA LEU A 76 1.28 0.01 17.00
C LEU A 76 1.22 0.58 18.41
N LYS A 77 2.33 1.18 18.87
CA LYS A 77 2.42 1.81 20.20
C LYS A 77 1.56 3.07 20.24
N PRO A 78 0.83 3.32 21.34
CA PRO A 78 0.09 4.56 21.54
C PRO A 78 0.96 5.80 21.31
N GLY A 79 0.47 6.76 20.54
CA GLY A 79 1.16 8.03 20.26
C GLY A 79 2.39 7.92 19.37
N SER A 80 2.78 6.71 18.91
CA SER A 80 3.89 6.56 17.98
C SER A 80 3.57 7.18 16.61
N THR A 81 4.61 7.60 15.91
CA THR A 81 4.49 8.09 14.53
C THR A 81 5.26 7.15 13.61
N VAL A 82 4.54 6.60 12.65
CA VAL A 82 5.10 5.87 11.51
C VAL A 82 5.19 6.82 10.34
N ILE A 83 6.32 6.84 9.66
CA ILE A 83 6.49 7.59 8.41
C ILE A 83 6.88 6.64 7.29
N GLY A 84 6.54 6.97 6.05
CA GLY A 84 6.90 6.12 4.93
C GLY A 84 6.96 6.84 3.59
N ALA A 85 7.51 6.12 2.62
CA ALA A 85 7.52 6.51 1.23
C ALA A 85 6.96 5.34 0.41
N ARG A 86 5.89 5.61 -0.34
CA ARG A 86 5.21 4.63 -1.19
C ARG A 86 5.80 4.65 -2.57
N PHE A 87 6.28 3.52 -3.02
CA PHE A 87 6.80 3.37 -4.36
C PHE A 87 5.73 3.54 -5.44
N ARG A 88 6.13 4.08 -6.58
CA ARG A 88 5.36 3.93 -7.82
C ARG A 88 5.34 2.46 -8.26
N PRO A 89 4.30 2.04 -9.00
CA PRO A 89 4.25 0.70 -9.57
C PRO A 89 5.53 0.34 -10.34
N GLY A 90 6.18 -0.76 -9.95
CA GLY A 90 7.43 -1.23 -10.54
C GLY A 90 8.72 -0.60 -10.02
N ALA A 91 8.66 0.50 -9.27
CA ALA A 91 9.86 1.16 -8.77
C ALA A 91 10.57 0.37 -7.65
N ALA A 92 9.82 -0.30 -6.77
CA ALA A 92 10.39 -1.02 -5.64
C ALA A 92 11.43 -2.07 -6.08
N ALA A 93 11.16 -2.82 -7.16
CA ALA A 93 12.10 -3.81 -7.69
C ALA A 93 13.46 -3.21 -8.07
N ARG A 94 13.48 -1.98 -8.61
CA ARG A 94 14.71 -1.26 -8.96
C ARG A 94 15.48 -0.81 -7.73
N TRP A 95 14.79 -0.34 -6.70
CA TRP A 95 15.39 0.12 -5.45
C TRP A 95 15.91 -1.00 -4.56
N LEU A 96 15.26 -2.17 -4.60
CA LEU A 96 15.60 -3.32 -3.75
C LEU A 96 16.47 -4.35 -4.46
N GLY A 97 16.60 -4.26 -5.80
CA GLY A 97 17.43 -5.15 -6.59
C GLY A 97 16.91 -6.58 -6.77
N LEU A 98 15.57 -6.79 -6.54
CA LEU A 98 14.95 -8.12 -6.67
C LEU A 98 13.48 -8.00 -7.09
N PRO A 99 12.90 -9.04 -7.71
CA PRO A 99 11.49 -9.06 -8.05
C PRO A 99 10.61 -9.09 -6.78
N MET A 100 9.50 -8.37 -6.82
CA MET A 100 8.58 -8.29 -5.67
C MET A 100 7.94 -9.62 -5.28
N SER A 101 7.97 -10.62 -6.18
CA SER A 101 7.52 -11.99 -5.88
C SER A 101 8.31 -12.70 -4.77
N GLU A 102 9.53 -12.24 -4.48
CA GLU A 102 10.38 -12.81 -3.44
C GLU A 102 10.04 -12.31 -2.03
N ILE A 103 9.28 -11.21 -1.94
CA ILE A 103 8.98 -10.56 -0.65
C ILE A 103 7.47 -10.41 -0.36
N VAL A 104 6.62 -11.11 -1.10
CA VAL A 104 5.15 -11.05 -0.88
C VAL A 104 4.78 -11.39 0.56
N GLY A 105 3.98 -10.52 1.19
CA GLY A 105 3.58 -10.64 2.59
C GLY A 105 4.69 -10.29 3.59
N GLY A 106 5.86 -9.90 3.10
CA GLY A 106 7.04 -9.60 3.92
C GLY A 106 6.96 -8.26 4.67
N ARG A 107 7.63 -8.26 5.81
CA ARG A 107 8.03 -7.06 6.57
C ARG A 107 9.51 -7.23 6.85
N LEU A 108 10.34 -6.74 5.94
CA LEU A 108 11.77 -7.03 5.93
C LEU A 108 12.56 -5.78 6.28
N ALA A 109 13.54 -5.92 7.17
CA ALA A 109 14.44 -4.82 7.48
C ALA A 109 15.14 -4.35 6.20
N LEU A 110 15.09 -3.03 5.90
CA LEU A 110 15.71 -2.46 4.70
C LEU A 110 17.23 -2.71 4.66
N GLN A 111 17.82 -2.98 5.83
CA GLN A 111 19.22 -3.37 5.96
C GLN A 111 19.59 -4.63 5.16
N HIS A 112 18.67 -5.56 4.93
CA HIS A 112 18.91 -6.73 4.09
C HIS A 112 19.20 -6.38 2.62
N PHE A 113 18.72 -5.21 2.17
CA PHE A 113 18.87 -4.74 0.78
C PHE A 113 19.96 -3.68 0.63
N TRP A 114 20.08 -2.75 1.60
CA TRP A 114 20.99 -1.60 1.51
C TRP A 114 22.14 -1.67 2.52
N GLY A 115 22.25 -2.75 3.31
CA GLY A 115 23.34 -2.94 4.28
C GLY A 115 23.42 -1.80 5.31
N ALA A 116 24.64 -1.38 5.63
CA ALA A 116 24.91 -0.33 6.62
C ALA A 116 24.25 1.02 6.30
N GLN A 117 24.02 1.33 5.01
CA GLN A 117 23.36 2.55 4.57
C GLN A 117 21.94 2.68 5.12
N ALA A 118 21.18 1.58 5.18
CA ALA A 118 19.84 1.59 5.76
C ALA A 118 19.87 1.94 7.26
N SER A 119 20.85 1.40 8.00
CA SER A 119 21.03 1.66 9.44
C SER A 119 21.42 3.12 9.70
N GLU A 120 22.31 3.68 8.87
CA GLU A 120 22.70 5.09 8.95
C GLU A 120 21.48 6.02 8.72
N ILE A 121 20.68 5.73 7.68
CA ILE A 121 19.47 6.51 7.38
C ILE A 121 18.46 6.38 8.52
N ALA A 122 18.24 5.18 9.06
CA ALA A 122 17.32 4.95 10.18
C ALA A 122 17.73 5.74 11.43
N GLY A 123 19.03 5.77 11.76
CA GLY A 123 19.57 6.55 12.86
C GLY A 123 19.36 8.06 12.67
N ARG A 124 19.68 8.59 11.49
CA ARG A 124 19.48 10.02 11.16
C ARG A 124 18.01 10.44 11.26
N ILE A 125 17.07 9.55 10.88
CA ILE A 125 15.65 9.81 11.04
C ILE A 125 15.29 9.79 12.54
N GLY A 126 15.83 8.83 13.31
CA GLY A 126 15.62 8.71 14.75
C GLY A 126 16.06 9.93 15.54
N ASP A 127 17.21 10.49 15.19
CA ASP A 127 17.81 11.68 15.84
C ASP A 127 17.05 12.97 15.54
N ALA A 128 16.16 12.96 14.53
CA ALA A 128 15.41 14.17 14.17
C ALA A 128 14.36 14.53 15.24
N PRO A 129 14.27 15.81 15.64
CA PRO A 129 13.57 16.24 16.86
C PRO A 129 12.04 16.18 16.79
N SER A 130 11.46 16.00 15.60
CA SER A 130 10.00 15.97 15.40
C SER A 130 9.58 15.11 14.24
N GLY A 131 8.29 14.71 14.17
CA GLY A 131 7.74 13.96 13.03
C GLY A 131 7.95 14.68 11.69
N ALA A 132 7.79 16.00 11.64
CA ALA A 132 8.06 16.80 10.45
C ALA A 132 9.55 16.79 10.06
N ALA A 133 10.45 16.85 11.03
CA ALA A 133 11.89 16.73 10.79
C ALA A 133 12.28 15.32 10.30
N ARG A 134 11.70 14.27 10.90
CA ARG A 134 11.89 12.88 10.47
C ARG A 134 11.46 12.67 9.02
N MET A 135 10.29 13.18 8.64
CA MET A 135 9.80 13.13 7.26
C MET A 135 10.72 13.86 6.30
N ARG A 136 11.23 15.03 6.65
CA ARG A 136 12.20 15.79 5.85
C ARG A 136 13.49 14.98 5.66
N THR A 137 14.04 14.42 6.74
CA THR A 137 15.25 13.58 6.70
C THR A 137 15.06 12.36 5.79
N LEU A 138 13.91 11.66 5.87
CA LEU A 138 13.58 10.55 4.97
C LEU A 138 13.61 11.01 3.51
N ARG A 139 12.92 12.10 3.17
CA ARG A 139 12.89 12.65 1.80
C ARG A 139 14.29 13.00 1.28
N GLU A 140 15.10 13.68 2.10
CA GLU A 140 16.47 14.06 1.73
C GLU A 140 17.39 12.87 1.51
N CYS A 141 17.25 11.82 2.32
CA CYS A 141 18.01 10.60 2.17
C CYS A 141 17.63 9.86 0.88
N LEU A 142 16.34 9.69 0.63
CA LEU A 142 15.86 9.05 -0.60
C LEU A 142 16.24 9.85 -1.85
N ALA A 143 16.15 11.19 -1.81
CA ALA A 143 16.53 12.05 -2.93
C ALA A 143 18.01 11.98 -3.30
N ARG A 144 18.89 11.72 -2.32
CA ARG A 144 20.33 11.51 -2.59
C ARG A 144 20.59 10.17 -3.27
N LEU A 145 19.75 9.17 -3.04
CA LEU A 145 19.88 7.84 -3.65
C LEU A 145 19.25 7.75 -5.05
N ALA A 146 18.19 8.51 -5.28
CA ALA A 146 17.40 8.46 -6.51
C ALA A 146 18.20 8.57 -7.81
N PRO A 147 19.24 9.42 -7.93
CA PRO A 147 20.04 9.49 -9.16
C PRO A 147 20.78 8.20 -9.53
N GLY A 148 21.02 7.32 -8.56
CA GLY A 148 21.65 6.01 -8.77
C GLY A 148 20.68 4.88 -9.15
N VAL A 149 19.37 5.16 -9.20
CA VAL A 149 18.32 4.17 -9.46
C VAL A 149 17.60 4.50 -10.75
N GLU A 150 17.51 3.51 -11.65
CA GLU A 150 16.77 3.66 -12.90
C GLU A 150 15.25 3.84 -12.62
N ALA A 151 14.61 4.79 -13.31
CA ALA A 151 13.17 4.97 -13.23
C ALA A 151 12.42 3.73 -13.72
N PRO A 152 11.28 3.36 -13.08
CA PRO A 152 10.49 2.21 -13.52
C PRO A 152 9.94 2.46 -14.92
N PRO A 153 9.83 1.41 -15.78
CA PRO A 153 9.17 1.53 -17.06
C PRO A 153 7.67 1.86 -16.83
N PRO A 154 7.07 2.67 -17.73
CA PRO A 154 5.70 3.20 -17.53
C PRO A 154 4.59 2.15 -17.68
N ASP A 155 4.90 0.99 -18.24
CA ASP A 155 3.93 -0.08 -18.54
C ASP A 155 3.19 -0.60 -17.30
N MET A 156 3.90 -0.83 -16.20
CA MET A 156 3.28 -1.30 -14.96
C MET A 156 2.49 -0.19 -14.26
N GLY A 157 2.90 1.05 -14.39
CA GLY A 157 2.13 2.21 -13.97
C GLY A 157 0.80 2.31 -14.73
N PHE A 158 0.84 2.13 -16.06
CA PHE A 158 -0.36 2.08 -16.89
C PHE A 158 -1.30 0.92 -16.49
N ALA A 159 -0.76 -0.31 -16.35
CA ALA A 159 -1.56 -1.47 -15.97
C ALA A 159 -2.23 -1.28 -14.59
N PHE A 160 -1.50 -0.76 -13.62
CA PHE A 160 -2.03 -0.46 -12.28
C PHE A 160 -3.15 0.58 -12.35
N HIS A 161 -2.94 1.69 -13.06
CA HIS A 161 -3.92 2.76 -13.20
C HIS A 161 -5.19 2.27 -13.92
N ALA A 162 -5.05 1.54 -15.02
CA ALA A 162 -6.16 1.00 -15.77
C ALA A 162 -7.02 0.04 -14.92
N LEU A 163 -6.40 -0.83 -14.11
CA LEU A 163 -7.12 -1.71 -13.19
C LEU A 163 -7.72 -0.99 -12.00
N ARG A 164 -7.18 0.17 -11.59
CA ARG A 164 -7.65 0.93 -10.43
C ARG A 164 -8.87 1.81 -10.72
N THR A 165 -8.93 2.44 -11.90
CA THR A 165 -9.88 3.52 -12.18
C THR A 165 -11.24 3.05 -12.71
N GLU A 166 -11.34 1.90 -13.33
CA GLU A 166 -12.55 1.49 -14.02
C GLU A 166 -13.35 0.42 -13.25
N SER A 167 -14.63 0.72 -12.96
CA SER A 167 -15.58 -0.22 -12.31
C SER A 167 -15.88 -1.44 -13.18
N ALA A 168 -15.91 -1.25 -14.51
CA ALA A 168 -15.95 -2.29 -15.53
C ALA A 168 -14.64 -2.25 -16.32
N GLY A 169 -13.49 -2.30 -15.63
CA GLY A 169 -12.17 -2.03 -16.19
C GLY A 169 -11.98 -2.48 -17.64
N PRO A 170 -11.08 -1.85 -18.38
CA PRO A 170 -10.81 -2.23 -19.75
C PRO A 170 -10.37 -3.68 -19.74
N GLY A 171 -11.10 -4.63 -19.71
CA GLY A 171 -10.75 -6.03 -19.46
C GLY A 171 -9.28 -6.32 -19.77
N MET A 172 -8.74 -7.32 -19.20
CA MET A 172 -7.31 -7.70 -19.38
C MET A 172 -6.84 -7.62 -20.85
N ALA A 173 -7.78 -7.84 -21.81
CA ALA A 173 -7.53 -7.74 -23.24
C ALA A 173 -7.05 -6.33 -23.67
N VAL A 174 -7.65 -5.26 -23.15
CA VAL A 174 -7.25 -3.88 -23.49
C VAL A 174 -5.85 -3.56 -22.95
N ILE A 175 -5.52 -4.07 -21.74
CA ILE A 175 -4.16 -3.89 -21.20
C ILE A 175 -3.13 -4.60 -22.07
N LEU A 176 -3.41 -5.84 -22.50
CA LEU A 176 -2.53 -6.61 -23.38
C LEU A 176 -2.32 -5.92 -24.72
N ASP A 177 -3.41 -5.45 -25.34
CA ASP A 177 -3.39 -4.73 -26.62
C ASP A 177 -2.61 -3.41 -26.49
N ARG A 178 -2.92 -2.60 -25.48
CA ARG A 178 -2.27 -1.29 -25.29
C ARG A 178 -0.78 -1.37 -24.98
N LEU A 179 -0.36 -2.44 -24.31
CA LEU A 179 1.05 -2.67 -23.98
C LEU A 179 1.79 -3.51 -25.05
N ASP A 180 1.07 -3.99 -26.04
CA ASP A 180 1.58 -4.91 -27.09
C ASP A 180 2.37 -6.08 -26.49
N VAL A 181 1.76 -6.80 -25.53
CA VAL A 181 2.40 -7.91 -24.83
C VAL A 181 1.51 -9.16 -24.77
N SER A 182 2.15 -10.32 -24.73
CA SER A 182 1.44 -11.57 -24.48
C SER A 182 0.95 -11.69 -23.03
N PRO A 183 -0.08 -12.51 -22.73
CA PRO A 183 -0.53 -12.79 -21.35
C PRO A 183 0.61 -13.31 -20.45
N ARG A 184 1.52 -14.11 -21.00
CA ARG A 184 2.70 -14.62 -20.29
C ARG A 184 3.66 -13.49 -19.89
N THR A 185 3.91 -12.57 -20.82
CA THR A 185 4.78 -11.40 -20.57
C THR A 185 4.18 -10.47 -19.51
N LEU A 186 2.89 -10.15 -19.62
CA LEU A 186 2.19 -9.34 -18.64
C LEU A 186 2.25 -9.98 -17.25
N ARG A 187 2.01 -11.30 -17.16
CA ARG A 187 2.09 -12.02 -15.88
C ARG A 187 3.48 -11.91 -15.26
N ARG A 188 4.55 -12.13 -16.04
CA ARG A 188 5.93 -12.01 -15.57
C ARG A 188 6.25 -10.61 -15.06
N ARG A 189 5.89 -9.56 -15.85
CA ARG A 189 6.09 -8.16 -15.46
C ARG A 189 5.31 -7.79 -14.19
N CYS A 190 4.07 -8.28 -14.04
CA CYS A 190 3.30 -8.09 -12.81
C CYS A 190 3.92 -8.80 -11.60
N GLN A 191 4.46 -10.01 -11.76
CA GLN A 191 5.17 -10.71 -10.68
C GLN A 191 6.44 -9.97 -10.25
N GLU A 192 7.19 -9.39 -11.19
CA GLU A 192 8.35 -8.57 -10.92
C GLU A 192 7.96 -7.28 -10.18
N ALA A 193 6.94 -6.57 -10.66
CA ALA A 193 6.57 -5.23 -10.18
C ALA A 193 5.71 -5.24 -8.92
N PHE A 194 4.80 -6.22 -8.76
CA PHE A 194 3.78 -6.29 -7.72
C PHE A 194 3.84 -7.57 -6.87
N GLY A 195 4.72 -8.50 -7.20
CA GLY A 195 4.85 -9.77 -6.49
C GLY A 195 3.85 -10.85 -6.92
N TYR A 196 2.83 -10.53 -7.70
CA TYR A 196 1.77 -11.47 -8.10
C TYR A 196 1.25 -11.15 -9.51
N GLY A 197 0.46 -12.08 -10.06
CA GLY A 197 -0.08 -11.93 -11.41
C GLY A 197 -1.20 -10.90 -11.51
N PRO A 198 -1.57 -10.50 -12.76
CA PRO A 198 -2.52 -9.42 -13.02
C PRO A 198 -3.93 -9.69 -12.48
N LYS A 199 -4.37 -10.95 -12.40
CA LYS A 199 -5.68 -11.31 -11.80
C LYS A 199 -5.71 -11.02 -10.28
N THR A 200 -4.60 -11.24 -9.57
CA THR A 200 -4.50 -10.92 -8.14
C THR A 200 -4.47 -9.41 -7.95
N LEU A 201 -3.73 -8.70 -8.78
CA LEU A 201 -3.71 -7.24 -8.77
C LEU A 201 -5.12 -6.66 -8.99
N ASP A 202 -5.85 -7.12 -10.00
CA ASP A 202 -7.24 -6.68 -10.27
C ASP A 202 -8.16 -6.91 -9.06
N ARG A 203 -8.06 -8.08 -8.41
CA ARG A 203 -8.84 -8.37 -7.19
C ARG A 203 -8.53 -7.39 -6.06
N ILE A 204 -7.26 -7.10 -5.82
CA ILE A 204 -6.81 -6.16 -4.79
C ILE A 204 -7.31 -4.75 -5.12
N LEU A 205 -7.15 -4.29 -6.35
CA LEU A 205 -7.58 -2.94 -6.75
C LEU A 205 -9.10 -2.79 -6.77
N ARG A 206 -9.85 -3.85 -7.08
CA ARG A 206 -11.30 -3.91 -6.93
C ARG A 206 -11.72 -3.78 -5.47
N PHE A 207 -11.01 -4.44 -4.56
CA PHE A 207 -11.24 -4.27 -3.13
C PHE A 207 -10.92 -2.84 -2.65
N GLN A 208 -9.85 -2.22 -3.16
CA GLN A 208 -9.54 -0.82 -2.85
C GLN A 208 -10.62 0.15 -3.37
N ARG A 209 -11.22 -0.10 -4.54
CA ARG A 209 -12.39 0.65 -5.01
C ARG A 209 -13.57 0.54 -4.04
N PHE A 210 -13.86 -0.68 -3.57
CA PHE A 210 -14.89 -0.87 -2.53
C PHE A 210 -14.60 -0.05 -1.28
N LEU A 211 -13.37 -0.04 -0.76
CA LEU A 211 -12.99 0.73 0.42
C LEU A 211 -13.18 2.24 0.20
N ASN A 212 -12.83 2.74 -0.98
CA ASN A 212 -13.00 4.16 -1.34
C ASN A 212 -14.48 4.55 -1.39
N PHE A 213 -15.33 3.77 -2.05
CA PHE A 213 -16.77 4.02 -2.06
C PHE A 213 -17.41 3.89 -0.67
N ALA A 214 -16.98 2.90 0.12
CA ALA A 214 -17.45 2.70 1.49
C ALA A 214 -17.14 3.88 2.41
N ARG A 215 -15.97 4.52 2.22
CA ARG A 215 -15.54 5.70 2.99
C ARG A 215 -16.31 6.96 2.59
N GLY A 216 -16.59 7.13 1.29
CA GLY A 216 -17.26 8.33 0.76
C GLY A 216 -18.79 8.32 0.82
N SER A 217 -19.42 7.21 1.21
CA SER A 217 -20.89 7.07 1.18
C SER A 217 -21.53 7.34 2.55
N ALA A 218 -22.50 8.25 2.60
CA ALA A 218 -23.27 8.52 3.81
C ALA A 218 -24.19 7.36 4.18
N GLU A 219 -24.85 6.74 3.19
CA GLU A 219 -25.77 5.61 3.37
C GLU A 219 -25.46 4.46 2.40
N PRO A 220 -24.37 3.72 2.63
CA PRO A 220 -23.96 2.67 1.70
C PRO A 220 -24.88 1.46 1.77
N ARG A 221 -25.54 1.17 0.65
CA ARG A 221 -26.21 -0.13 0.43
C ARG A 221 -25.19 -1.10 -0.15
N LEU A 222 -24.98 -2.26 0.49
CA LEU A 222 -23.95 -3.22 0.08
C LEU A 222 -24.09 -3.69 -1.38
N ALA A 223 -25.33 -3.85 -1.88
CA ALA A 223 -25.55 -4.20 -3.29
C ALA A 223 -25.05 -3.09 -4.24
N GLY A 224 -25.34 -1.82 -3.91
CA GLY A 224 -24.84 -0.67 -4.69
C GLY A 224 -23.33 -0.56 -4.67
N LEU A 225 -22.70 -0.75 -3.48
CA LEU A 225 -21.24 -0.77 -3.35
C LEU A 225 -20.61 -1.94 -4.11
N ALA A 226 -21.24 -3.11 -4.15
CA ALA A 226 -20.77 -4.26 -4.92
C ALA A 226 -20.70 -3.91 -6.41
N PHE A 227 -21.78 -3.39 -6.96
CA PHE A 227 -21.87 -2.99 -8.35
C PHE A 227 -20.85 -1.88 -8.69
N ALA A 228 -20.82 -0.79 -7.90
CA ALA A 228 -19.91 0.33 -8.10
C ALA A 228 -18.44 -0.10 -8.07
N ALA A 229 -18.07 -1.06 -7.22
CA ALA A 229 -16.71 -1.57 -7.12
C ALA A 229 -16.37 -2.62 -8.19
N GLY A 230 -17.33 -3.07 -9.02
CA GLY A 230 -17.14 -4.05 -10.09
C GLY A 230 -17.21 -5.52 -9.63
N TYR A 231 -17.98 -5.79 -8.56
CA TYR A 231 -18.33 -7.17 -8.16
C TYR A 231 -19.63 -7.62 -8.86
N ALA A 232 -19.73 -8.90 -9.16
CA ALA A 232 -20.92 -9.45 -9.82
C ALA A 232 -22.19 -9.32 -8.95
N ASP A 233 -22.03 -9.50 -7.63
CA ASP A 233 -23.11 -9.42 -6.66
C ASP A 233 -22.58 -9.16 -5.23
N GLN A 234 -23.48 -8.97 -4.28
CA GLN A 234 -23.16 -8.76 -2.86
C GLN A 234 -22.47 -9.98 -2.22
N ALA A 235 -22.80 -11.20 -2.66
CA ALA A 235 -22.19 -12.41 -2.11
C ALA A 235 -20.72 -12.53 -2.56
N HIS A 236 -20.43 -12.19 -3.81
CA HIS A 236 -19.07 -12.10 -4.35
C HIS A 236 -18.25 -11.03 -3.59
N LEU A 237 -18.80 -9.81 -3.44
CA LEU A 237 -18.18 -8.77 -2.60
C LEU A 237 -17.84 -9.31 -1.21
N THR A 238 -18.79 -9.94 -0.54
CA THR A 238 -18.63 -10.42 0.84
C THR A 238 -17.51 -11.45 0.97
N ARG A 239 -17.43 -12.40 0.03
CA ARG A 239 -16.36 -13.41 0.02
C ARG A 239 -14.97 -12.78 -0.19
N GLU A 240 -14.85 -11.89 -1.19
CA GLU A 240 -13.57 -11.28 -1.52
C GLU A 240 -13.09 -10.30 -0.43
N VAL A 241 -13.97 -9.49 0.14
CA VAL A 241 -13.65 -8.57 1.24
C VAL A 241 -13.16 -9.36 2.46
N ARG A 242 -13.85 -10.44 2.84
CA ARG A 242 -13.40 -11.29 3.96
C ARG A 242 -12.03 -11.91 3.70
N ARG A 243 -11.80 -12.39 2.49
CA ARG A 243 -10.53 -13.00 2.10
C ARG A 243 -9.36 -12.01 2.19
N LEU A 244 -9.55 -10.77 1.72
CA LEU A 244 -8.48 -9.77 1.64
C LEU A 244 -8.26 -9.00 2.95
N SER A 245 -9.28 -8.87 3.80
CA SER A 245 -9.22 -8.04 5.00
C SER A 245 -9.46 -8.78 6.31
N GLY A 246 -9.98 -9.99 6.28
CA GLY A 246 -10.47 -10.68 7.47
C GLY A 246 -11.80 -10.13 8.02
N PHE A 247 -12.30 -9.00 7.51
CA PHE A 247 -13.53 -8.36 7.97
C PHE A 247 -14.72 -8.64 7.04
N SER A 248 -15.94 -8.57 7.58
CA SER A 248 -17.11 -8.46 6.72
C SER A 248 -17.26 -7.03 6.18
N PRO A 249 -17.89 -6.82 5.01
CA PRO A 249 -18.17 -5.47 4.49
C PRO A 249 -18.89 -4.59 5.52
N ALA A 250 -19.86 -5.13 6.24
CA ALA A 250 -20.60 -4.41 7.30
C ALA A 250 -19.68 -4.01 8.47
N ALA A 251 -18.68 -4.83 8.82
CA ALA A 251 -17.70 -4.47 9.86
C ALA A 251 -16.79 -3.32 9.41
N ILE A 252 -16.38 -3.29 8.15
CA ILE A 252 -15.60 -2.18 7.55
C ILE A 252 -16.42 -0.89 7.58
N LEU A 253 -17.68 -0.94 7.14
CA LEU A 253 -18.57 0.23 7.16
C LEU A 253 -18.74 0.82 8.56
N ARG A 254 -18.87 -0.04 9.59
CA ARG A 254 -18.93 0.44 10.99
C ARG A 254 -17.64 1.11 11.43
N GLN A 255 -16.47 0.65 10.99
CA GLN A 255 -15.18 1.29 11.34
C GLN A 255 -15.04 2.69 10.74
N TYR A 256 -15.60 2.96 9.56
CA TYR A 256 -15.56 4.28 8.92
C TYR A 256 -16.55 5.29 9.51
N ARG A 257 -17.56 4.84 10.26
CA ARG A 257 -18.61 5.69 10.85
C ARG A 257 -18.42 5.99 12.34
N GLY A 258 -17.55 5.29 12.99
CA GLY A 258 -17.32 5.42 14.46
C GLY A 258 -15.96 5.86 14.83
#